data_339e539bc3640ccaf3b2880c6a70a56e
#
_entry.id   339e539bc3640ccaf3b2880c6a70a56e
#
_cell.length_a   1.000
_cell.length_b   1.000
_cell.length_c   1.000
_cell.angle_alpha   90.00
_cell.angle_beta   90.00
_cell.angle_gamma   90.00
#
_symmetry.space_group_name_H-M   'P 1'
#
loop_
_entity.id
_entity.type
_entity.pdbx_description
1 polymer ?
#
loop_
_entity_poly.entity_id
_entity_poly.type
_entity_poly.pdbx_seq_one_letter_code
_entity_poly.pdbx_strand_id
1 'polypeptide(L)'
;ALSTVSALLDRVRALRPGVPVHLGHIELNAPLLPDTLAALGDTEAVLVPLLLSRGYHVKQDIPEMAAASRARTNLAAPLGPHPLLVDALQARLLEAGWGATPRSSSAVVLAAAGSRDPDAKTDTARTAHLLAARLGVPVLPAYASAATPTVDTAVRTLLARGRHKIALASYFTAPGRFATECAQKAPWIAAAPLGTHPSMAQLLLHRYDEALANAASRELASA
;
A
#
# COMPACT_ATOMS: atom_id res chain seq x y z
N ALA A 1 -14.59 -0.99 1.09
CA ALA A 1 -13.36 -1.43 0.41
C ALA A 1 -13.55 -1.54 -1.11
N LEU A 2 -14.51 -2.35 -1.59
CA LEU A 2 -14.69 -2.60 -3.04
C LEU A 2 -14.97 -1.33 -3.84
N SER A 3 -15.86 -0.45 -3.37
CA SER A 3 -16.15 0.84 -4.01
C SER A 3 -14.92 1.75 -4.13
N THR A 4 -14.07 1.74 -3.11
CA THR A 4 -12.80 2.50 -3.10
C THR A 4 -11.83 1.96 -4.14
N VAL A 5 -11.70 0.64 -4.24
CA VAL A 5 -10.84 -0.01 -5.24
C VAL A 5 -11.36 0.30 -6.65
N SER A 6 -12.66 0.13 -6.90
CA SER A 6 -13.28 0.47 -8.20
C SER A 6 -13.02 1.91 -8.60
N ALA A 7 -13.24 2.87 -7.69
CA ALA A 7 -12.99 4.28 -7.95
C ALA A 7 -11.49 4.59 -8.18
N LEU A 8 -10.57 3.87 -7.54
CA LEU A 8 -9.15 3.98 -7.83
C LEU A 8 -8.82 3.48 -9.24
N LEU A 9 -9.39 2.35 -9.66
CA LEU A 9 -9.20 1.82 -11.02
C LEU A 9 -9.77 2.76 -12.07
N ASP A 10 -10.89 3.43 -11.81
CA ASP A 10 -11.45 4.44 -12.73
C ASP A 10 -10.50 5.63 -12.90
N ARG A 11 -9.78 6.03 -11.85
CA ARG A 11 -8.70 7.04 -11.97
C ARG A 11 -7.54 6.54 -12.84
N VAL A 12 -7.12 5.29 -12.68
CA VAL A 12 -6.08 4.68 -13.52
C VAL A 12 -6.50 4.66 -14.98
N ARG A 13 -7.74 4.25 -15.27
CA ARG A 13 -8.30 4.26 -16.62
C ARG A 13 -8.34 5.65 -17.23
N ALA A 14 -8.73 6.66 -16.43
CA ALA A 14 -8.75 8.05 -16.87
C ALA A 14 -7.35 8.60 -17.18
N LEU A 15 -6.32 8.20 -16.41
CA LEU A 15 -4.93 8.61 -16.64
C LEU A 15 -4.29 7.89 -17.85
N ARG A 16 -4.72 6.69 -18.18
CA ARG A 16 -4.18 5.88 -19.28
C ARG A 16 -5.30 5.16 -20.06
N PRO A 17 -6.11 5.89 -20.88
CA PRO A 17 -7.28 5.33 -21.55
C PRO A 17 -6.96 4.19 -22.53
N GLY A 18 -5.74 4.16 -23.08
CA GLY A 18 -5.30 3.13 -24.03
C GLY A 18 -4.92 1.78 -23.40
N VAL A 19 -4.88 1.68 -22.06
CA VAL A 19 -4.54 0.45 -21.36
C VAL A 19 -5.79 -0.15 -20.73
N PRO A 20 -6.21 -1.37 -21.13
CA PRO A 20 -7.28 -2.09 -20.45
C PRO A 20 -6.90 -2.40 -19.00
N VAL A 21 -7.78 -2.08 -18.05
CA VAL A 21 -7.54 -2.29 -16.61
C VAL A 21 -8.62 -3.20 -16.05
N HIS A 22 -8.21 -4.33 -15.53
CA HIS A 22 -9.05 -5.36 -14.93
C HIS A 22 -8.78 -5.50 -13.44
N LEU A 23 -9.73 -6.03 -12.70
CA LEU A 23 -9.61 -6.34 -11.28
C LEU A 23 -9.60 -7.85 -11.09
N GLY A 24 -8.71 -8.34 -10.24
CA GLY A 24 -8.70 -9.71 -9.74
C GLY A 24 -8.38 -9.72 -8.27
N HIS A 25 -9.15 -10.46 -7.47
CA HIS A 25 -8.92 -10.63 -6.04
C HIS A 25 -8.17 -11.93 -5.77
N ILE A 26 -7.30 -11.92 -4.75
CA ILE A 26 -6.59 -13.13 -4.30
C ILE A 26 -7.58 -14.06 -3.61
N GLU A 27 -8.49 -13.49 -2.80
CA GLU A 27 -9.48 -14.22 -1.99
C GLU A 27 -10.68 -13.32 -1.63
N LEU A 28 -11.69 -13.90 -1.00
CA LEU A 28 -12.84 -13.26 -0.33
C LEU A 28 -13.82 -12.51 -1.25
N ASN A 29 -13.41 -11.99 -2.37
CA ASN A 29 -14.24 -11.19 -3.27
C ASN A 29 -14.15 -11.69 -4.72
N ALA A 30 -15.18 -11.44 -5.50
CA ALA A 30 -15.18 -11.69 -6.94
C ALA A 30 -14.92 -10.39 -7.74
N PRO A 31 -14.35 -10.51 -8.97
CA PRO A 31 -13.80 -11.73 -9.54
C PRO A 31 -12.51 -12.16 -8.87
N LEU A 32 -12.26 -13.45 -8.78
CA LEU A 32 -10.96 -13.96 -8.35
C LEU A 32 -9.91 -13.75 -9.44
N LEU A 33 -8.64 -13.62 -9.06
CA LEU A 33 -7.54 -13.43 -10.01
C LEU A 33 -7.46 -14.54 -11.07
N PRO A 34 -7.62 -15.84 -10.73
CA PRO A 34 -7.66 -16.89 -11.74
C PRO A 34 -8.80 -16.71 -12.77
N ASP A 35 -9.99 -16.27 -12.34
CA ASP A 35 -11.13 -16.04 -13.24
C ASP A 35 -10.85 -14.86 -14.19
N THR A 36 -10.29 -13.80 -13.68
CA THR A 36 -9.88 -12.63 -14.48
C THR A 36 -8.82 -13.02 -15.51
N LEU A 37 -7.81 -13.79 -15.11
CA LEU A 37 -6.77 -14.26 -16.03
C LEU A 37 -7.32 -15.25 -17.07
N ALA A 38 -8.25 -16.12 -16.69
CA ALA A 38 -8.91 -17.03 -17.63
C ALA A 38 -9.71 -16.27 -18.71
N ALA A 39 -10.38 -15.19 -18.30
CA ALA A 39 -11.13 -14.34 -19.25
C ALA A 39 -10.22 -13.59 -20.24
N LEU A 40 -8.95 -13.35 -19.91
CA LEU A 40 -7.96 -12.75 -20.80
C LEU A 40 -7.40 -13.75 -21.83
N GLY A 41 -7.53 -15.03 -21.60
CA GLY A 41 -7.03 -16.08 -22.49
C GLY A 41 -5.51 -16.03 -22.65
N ASP A 42 -5.02 -16.02 -23.89
CA ASP A 42 -3.59 -16.00 -24.21
C ASP A 42 -3.00 -14.56 -24.30
N THR A 43 -3.74 -13.56 -23.84
CA THR A 43 -3.32 -12.15 -23.86
C THR A 43 -2.15 -11.92 -22.92
N GLU A 44 -1.28 -11.00 -23.28
CA GLU A 44 -0.23 -10.53 -22.36
C GLU A 44 -0.83 -9.59 -21.31
N ALA A 45 -0.44 -9.77 -20.05
CA ALA A 45 -0.94 -8.99 -18.94
C ALA A 45 0.16 -8.65 -17.93
N VAL A 46 0.08 -7.45 -17.37
CA VAL A 46 0.91 -7.06 -16.22
C VAL A 46 0.05 -7.13 -14.97
N LEU A 47 0.48 -7.94 -14.00
CA LEU A 47 -0.14 -8.04 -12.69
C LEU A 47 0.50 -7.00 -11.76
N VAL A 48 -0.27 -6.01 -11.34
CA VAL A 48 0.18 -4.98 -10.39
C VAL A 48 -0.48 -5.23 -9.04
N PRO A 49 0.26 -5.75 -8.04
CA PRO A 49 -0.30 -5.99 -6.72
C PRO A 49 -0.73 -4.69 -6.05
N LEU A 50 -2.01 -4.56 -5.68
CA LEU A 50 -2.50 -3.47 -4.83
C LEU A 50 -2.16 -3.76 -3.36
N LEU A 51 -0.88 -4.04 -3.11
CA LEU A 51 -0.30 -4.41 -1.81
C LEU A 51 0.86 -3.48 -1.48
N LEU A 52 0.98 -3.11 -0.21
CA LEU A 52 1.89 -2.04 0.25
C LEU A 52 3.28 -2.54 0.65
N SER A 53 3.49 -3.86 0.68
CA SER A 53 4.75 -4.48 1.09
C SER A 53 4.90 -5.89 0.53
N ARG A 54 6.13 -6.43 0.59
CA ARG A 54 6.46 -7.79 0.19
C ARG A 54 6.01 -8.80 1.26
N GLY A 55 4.75 -9.21 1.22
CA GLY A 55 4.21 -10.26 2.07
C GLY A 55 3.98 -11.56 1.32
N TYR A 56 3.34 -12.54 1.99
CA TYR A 56 3.06 -13.87 1.45
C TYR A 56 2.30 -13.82 0.12
N HIS A 57 1.27 -12.98 0.00
CA HIS A 57 0.49 -12.85 -1.23
C HIS A 57 1.34 -12.43 -2.44
N VAL A 58 2.28 -11.50 -2.24
CA VAL A 58 3.18 -11.04 -3.32
C VAL A 58 4.19 -12.12 -3.71
N LYS A 59 4.70 -12.86 -2.72
CA LYS A 59 5.78 -13.83 -2.93
C LYS A 59 5.29 -15.20 -3.36
N GLN A 60 4.07 -15.58 -2.99
CA GLN A 60 3.55 -16.94 -3.17
C GLN A 60 2.26 -16.95 -3.99
N ASP A 61 1.17 -16.42 -3.47
CA ASP A 61 -0.16 -16.59 -4.07
C ASP A 61 -0.27 -16.03 -5.49
N ILE A 62 0.17 -14.78 -5.69
CA ILE A 62 0.07 -14.14 -7.01
C ILE A 62 0.98 -14.85 -8.04
N PRO A 63 2.25 -15.19 -7.76
CA PRO A 63 3.09 -15.96 -8.66
C PRO A 63 2.50 -17.33 -9.01
N GLU A 64 1.94 -18.06 -8.04
CA GLU A 64 1.31 -19.36 -8.28
C GLU A 64 0.07 -19.26 -9.18
N MET A 65 -0.82 -18.29 -8.91
CA MET A 65 -2.01 -18.02 -9.73
C MET A 65 -1.61 -17.60 -11.16
N ALA A 66 -0.57 -16.79 -11.30
CA ALA A 66 -0.02 -16.37 -12.59
C ALA A 66 0.54 -17.55 -13.38
N ALA A 67 1.34 -18.42 -12.74
CA ALA A 67 1.92 -19.60 -13.36
C ALA A 67 0.89 -20.65 -13.79
N ALA A 68 -0.26 -20.74 -13.10
CA ALA A 68 -1.36 -21.63 -13.43
C ALA A 68 -2.24 -21.10 -14.58
N SER A 69 -2.06 -19.84 -14.97
CA SER A 69 -2.84 -19.19 -16.05
C SER A 69 -2.26 -19.49 -17.44
N ARG A 70 -3.13 -19.41 -18.45
CA ARG A 70 -2.72 -19.40 -19.87
C ARG A 70 -2.24 -18.02 -20.34
N ALA A 71 -2.62 -16.95 -19.64
CA ALA A 71 -2.16 -15.60 -19.94
C ALA A 71 -0.65 -15.47 -19.74
N ARG A 72 0.00 -14.76 -20.64
CA ARG A 72 1.43 -14.41 -20.47
C ARG A 72 1.53 -13.23 -19.50
N THR A 73 2.01 -13.50 -18.29
CA THR A 73 1.98 -12.53 -17.21
C THR A 73 3.37 -11.99 -16.87
N ASN A 74 3.46 -10.68 -16.68
CA ASN A 74 4.58 -9.99 -16.05
C ASN A 74 4.13 -9.48 -14.69
N LEU A 75 4.86 -9.83 -13.63
CA LEU A 75 4.52 -9.42 -12.28
C LEU A 75 5.29 -8.15 -11.90
N ALA A 76 4.55 -7.09 -11.57
CA ALA A 76 5.11 -5.86 -11.04
C ALA A 76 5.48 -6.00 -9.55
N ALA A 77 6.38 -5.15 -9.07
CA ALA A 77 6.67 -5.02 -7.65
C ALA A 77 5.42 -4.51 -6.87
N PRO A 78 5.32 -4.78 -5.56
CA PRO A 78 4.31 -4.18 -4.71
C PRO A 78 4.47 -2.65 -4.67
N LEU A 79 3.45 -1.95 -4.19
CA LEU A 79 3.43 -0.49 -4.21
C LEU A 79 4.51 0.15 -3.33
N GLY A 80 4.76 -0.39 -2.17
CA GLY A 80 5.71 0.18 -1.22
C GLY A 80 6.99 -0.63 -1.01
N PRO A 81 8.01 0.04 -0.45
CA PRO A 81 8.08 1.48 -0.17
C PRO A 81 8.25 2.34 -1.44
N HIS A 82 7.65 3.53 -1.48
CA HIS A 82 7.76 4.46 -2.61
C HIS A 82 7.43 5.91 -2.19
N PRO A 83 8.09 6.95 -2.77
CA PRO A 83 7.80 8.36 -2.45
C PRO A 83 6.33 8.77 -2.65
N LEU A 84 5.65 8.27 -3.69
CA LEU A 84 4.23 8.56 -3.94
C LEU A 84 3.31 8.07 -2.81
N LEU A 85 3.69 7.01 -2.07
CA LEU A 85 2.96 6.61 -0.87
C LEU A 85 3.16 7.62 0.28
N VAL A 86 4.35 8.19 0.39
CA VAL A 86 4.63 9.24 1.38
C VAL A 86 3.82 10.49 1.07
N ASP A 87 3.70 10.86 -0.21
CA ASP A 87 2.86 11.99 -0.64
C ASP A 87 1.38 11.75 -0.26
N ALA A 88 0.85 10.56 -0.52
CA ALA A 88 -0.51 10.20 -0.14
C ALA A 88 -0.71 10.20 1.39
N LEU A 89 0.22 9.64 2.15
CA LEU A 89 0.17 9.61 3.62
C LEU A 89 0.20 11.02 4.21
N GLN A 90 1.08 11.89 3.72
CA GLN A 90 1.16 13.28 4.15
C GLN A 90 -0.14 14.02 3.84
N ALA A 91 -0.69 13.87 2.64
CA ALA A 91 -1.95 14.49 2.25
C ALA A 91 -3.10 14.04 3.16
N ARG A 92 -3.21 12.74 3.45
CA ARG A 92 -4.23 12.20 4.36
C ARG A 92 -4.08 12.71 5.79
N LEU A 93 -2.86 12.89 6.27
CA LEU A 93 -2.61 13.52 7.57
C LEU A 93 -3.05 15.00 7.58
N LEU A 94 -2.74 15.76 6.52
CA LEU A 94 -3.17 17.15 6.39
C LEU A 94 -4.70 17.28 6.35
N GLU A 95 -5.38 16.42 5.59
CA GLU A 95 -6.85 16.34 5.56
C GLU A 95 -7.47 16.05 6.94
N ALA A 96 -6.77 15.26 7.77
CA ALA A 96 -7.18 14.94 9.14
C ALA A 96 -6.87 16.03 10.17
N GLY A 97 -6.21 17.12 9.76
CA GLY A 97 -5.89 18.25 10.64
C GLY A 97 -4.43 18.28 11.13
N TRP A 98 -3.54 17.49 10.54
CA TRP A 98 -2.10 17.65 10.76
C TRP A 98 -1.66 18.98 10.16
N GLY A 99 -1.40 19.95 11.03
CA GLY A 99 -1.02 21.32 10.63
C GLY A 99 0.34 21.73 11.22
N ALA A 100 0.48 23.01 11.51
CA ALA A 100 1.63 23.58 12.19
C ALA A 100 1.67 23.11 13.65
N THR A 101 2.21 21.92 13.88
CA THR A 101 2.37 21.35 15.22
C THR A 101 3.82 21.50 15.70
N PRO A 102 4.04 21.71 17.02
CA PRO A 102 5.40 21.72 17.56
C PRO A 102 6.09 20.39 17.31
N ARG A 103 7.19 20.39 16.55
CA ARG A 103 7.94 19.16 16.23
C ARG A 103 8.45 18.42 17.46
N SER A 104 8.74 19.15 18.53
CA SER A 104 9.24 18.59 19.79
C SER A 104 8.22 17.71 20.52
N SER A 105 6.89 17.98 20.35
CA SER A 105 5.82 17.25 21.03
C SER A 105 4.99 16.37 20.09
N SER A 106 5.26 16.43 18.79
CA SER A 106 4.48 15.71 17.76
C SER A 106 5.17 14.43 17.32
N ALA A 107 4.38 13.42 16.97
CA ALA A 107 4.83 12.16 16.36
C ALA A 107 3.69 11.51 15.57
N VAL A 108 4.02 10.48 14.79
CA VAL A 108 3.06 9.71 14.01
C VAL A 108 3.24 8.22 14.28
N VAL A 109 2.14 7.50 14.38
CA VAL A 109 2.10 6.05 14.29
C VAL A 109 1.67 5.69 12.86
N LEU A 110 2.50 4.96 12.13
CA LEU A 110 2.17 4.41 10.82
C LEU A 110 1.51 3.04 11.03
N ALA A 111 0.19 2.99 10.94
CA ALA A 111 -0.58 1.77 11.19
C ALA A 111 -0.74 0.95 9.90
N ALA A 112 -0.27 -0.28 9.92
CA ALA A 112 -0.34 -1.24 8.83
C ALA A 112 -1.06 -2.53 9.25
N ALA A 113 -1.47 -3.36 8.30
CA ALA A 113 -2.13 -4.63 8.57
C ALA A 113 -1.26 -5.57 9.40
N GLY A 114 0.02 -5.67 9.04
CA GLY A 114 0.97 -6.62 9.60
C GLY A 114 1.13 -7.87 8.75
N SER A 115 2.27 -8.53 8.93
CA SER A 115 2.63 -9.79 8.26
C SER A 115 3.68 -10.53 9.09
N ARG A 116 3.71 -11.85 8.98
CA ARG A 116 4.80 -12.67 9.54
C ARG A 116 6.07 -12.63 8.68
N ASP A 117 5.96 -12.18 7.43
CA ASP A 117 7.10 -12.05 6.54
C ASP A 117 8.02 -10.90 6.99
N PRO A 118 9.32 -11.14 7.23
CA PRO A 118 10.27 -10.12 7.68
C PRO A 118 10.46 -8.99 6.65
N ASP A 119 10.34 -9.27 5.35
CA ASP A 119 10.46 -8.25 4.32
C ASP A 119 9.29 -7.26 4.38
N ALA A 120 8.09 -7.69 4.73
CA ALA A 120 6.95 -6.81 4.93
C ALA A 120 7.18 -5.82 6.08
N LYS A 121 7.82 -6.27 7.17
CA LYS A 121 8.23 -5.38 8.28
C LYS A 121 9.28 -4.37 7.83
N THR A 122 10.28 -4.83 7.09
CA THR A 122 11.34 -3.99 6.52
C THR A 122 10.77 -2.91 5.61
N ASP A 123 9.86 -3.26 4.72
CA ASP A 123 9.21 -2.33 3.80
C ASP A 123 8.37 -1.28 4.54
N THR A 124 7.60 -1.71 5.55
CA THR A 124 6.79 -0.80 6.38
C THR A 124 7.69 0.14 7.19
N ALA A 125 8.78 -0.37 7.77
CA ALA A 125 9.75 0.45 8.49
C ALA A 125 10.42 1.48 7.59
N ARG A 126 10.74 1.11 6.35
CA ARG A 126 11.30 2.03 5.35
C ARG A 126 10.30 3.13 4.97
N THR A 127 9.02 2.80 4.79
CA THR A 127 7.97 3.80 4.56
C THR A 127 7.84 4.74 5.75
N ALA A 128 7.86 4.23 6.99
CA ALA A 128 7.85 5.04 8.21
C ALA A 128 9.04 6.01 8.26
N HIS A 129 10.25 5.54 7.90
CA HIS A 129 11.44 6.37 7.83
C HIS A 129 11.32 7.50 6.80
N LEU A 130 10.83 7.20 5.59
CA LEU A 130 10.59 8.20 4.56
C LEU A 130 9.56 9.25 4.99
N LEU A 131 8.48 8.81 5.65
CA LEU A 131 7.47 9.73 6.18
C LEU A 131 8.04 10.59 7.32
N ALA A 132 8.87 10.02 8.21
CA ALA A 132 9.54 10.77 9.27
C ALA A 132 10.45 11.88 8.71
N ALA A 133 11.22 11.56 7.67
CA ALA A 133 12.04 12.53 6.98
C ALA A 133 11.21 13.65 6.34
N ARG A 134 10.06 13.33 5.76
CA ARG A 134 9.13 14.28 5.14
C ARG A 134 8.48 15.22 6.17
N LEU A 135 8.05 14.67 7.30
CA LEU A 135 7.31 15.43 8.33
C LEU A 135 8.24 16.12 9.34
N GLY A 136 9.48 15.67 9.46
CA GLY A 136 10.44 16.15 10.46
C GLY A 136 10.06 15.78 11.91
N VAL A 137 9.32 14.68 12.11
CA VAL A 137 8.92 14.14 13.40
C VAL A 137 9.13 12.62 13.43
N PRO A 138 9.25 11.99 14.63
CA PRO A 138 9.31 10.54 14.72
C PRO A 138 8.05 9.88 14.14
N VAL A 139 8.27 8.82 13.36
CA VAL A 139 7.20 7.95 12.85
C VAL A 139 7.54 6.52 13.28
N LEU A 140 6.65 5.88 14.06
CA LEU A 140 6.78 4.48 14.44
C LEU A 140 5.80 3.62 13.65
N PRO A 141 6.27 2.53 13.00
CA PRO A 141 5.37 1.55 12.42
C PRO A 141 4.67 0.77 13.53
N ALA A 142 3.39 0.44 13.32
CA ALA A 142 2.60 -0.39 14.20
C ALA A 142 1.64 -1.25 13.37
N TYR A 143 1.18 -2.36 13.95
CA TYR A 143 0.48 -3.39 13.20
C TYR A 143 -0.86 -3.75 13.86
N ALA A 144 -1.87 -3.98 13.01
CA ALA A 144 -3.20 -4.43 13.44
C ALA A 144 -3.18 -5.90 13.87
N SER A 145 -2.36 -6.73 13.22
CA SER A 145 -2.25 -8.17 13.49
C SER A 145 -0.89 -8.72 13.07
N ALA A 146 -0.61 -9.98 13.39
CA ALA A 146 0.51 -10.80 12.90
C ALA A 146 1.94 -10.24 13.11
N ALA A 147 2.10 -9.04 13.63
CA ALA A 147 3.38 -8.40 13.90
C ALA A 147 3.30 -7.44 15.10
N THR A 148 4.47 -7.03 15.58
CA THR A 148 4.62 -6.08 16.69
C THR A 148 5.55 -4.93 16.29
N PRO A 149 5.39 -3.73 16.88
CA PRO A 149 4.48 -3.36 17.97
C PRO A 149 3.01 -3.19 17.50
N THR A 150 2.07 -3.31 18.43
CA THR A 150 0.69 -2.87 18.23
C THR A 150 0.58 -1.36 18.25
N VAL A 151 -0.55 -0.80 17.79
CA VAL A 151 -0.79 0.66 17.86
C VAL A 151 -0.70 1.17 19.29
N ASP A 152 -1.31 0.48 20.25
CA ASP A 152 -1.26 0.87 21.69
C ASP A 152 0.18 0.89 22.23
N THR A 153 0.99 -0.08 21.82
CA THR A 153 2.40 -0.14 22.26
C THR A 153 3.22 0.99 21.63
N ALA A 154 3.01 1.28 20.35
CA ALA A 154 3.69 2.39 19.67
C ALA A 154 3.32 3.75 20.30
N VAL A 155 2.02 3.96 20.58
CA VAL A 155 1.54 5.16 21.27
C VAL A 155 2.21 5.33 22.64
N ARG A 156 2.20 4.28 23.48
CA ARG A 156 2.87 4.34 24.79
C ARG A 156 4.37 4.65 24.68
N THR A 157 5.04 4.07 23.69
CA THR A 157 6.46 4.33 23.42
C THR A 157 6.70 5.81 23.09
N LEU A 158 5.85 6.40 22.26
CA LEU A 158 5.96 7.81 21.88
C LEU A 158 5.65 8.73 23.06
N LEU A 159 4.62 8.43 23.87
CA LEU A 159 4.29 9.17 25.09
C LEU A 159 5.46 9.17 26.08
N ALA A 160 6.09 8.02 26.29
CA ALA A 160 7.27 7.89 27.15
C ALA A 160 8.48 8.72 26.65
N ARG A 161 8.51 9.05 25.36
CA ARG A 161 9.51 9.94 24.74
C ARG A 161 9.09 11.42 24.74
N GLY A 162 8.05 11.79 25.48
CA GLY A 162 7.57 13.17 25.57
C GLY A 162 6.76 13.62 24.34
N ARG A 163 6.27 12.70 23.51
CA ARG A 163 5.43 13.02 22.36
C ARG A 163 3.96 12.94 22.77
N HIS A 164 3.29 14.08 22.87
CA HIS A 164 1.90 14.16 23.36
C HIS A 164 0.88 14.41 22.24
N LYS A 165 1.31 14.93 21.08
CA LYS A 165 0.49 15.08 19.87
C LYS A 165 0.81 13.96 18.89
N ILE A 166 0.15 12.82 19.07
CA ILE A 166 0.39 11.61 18.25
C ILE A 166 -0.75 11.43 17.28
N ALA A 167 -0.46 11.57 15.98
CA ALA A 167 -1.38 11.25 14.90
C ALA A 167 -1.20 9.80 14.44
N LEU A 168 -2.25 9.23 13.86
CA LEU A 168 -2.19 7.94 13.20
C LEU A 168 -2.29 8.12 11.69
N ALA A 169 -1.28 7.68 10.97
CA ALA A 169 -1.29 7.56 9.51
C ALA A 169 -1.75 6.15 9.13
N SER A 170 -2.80 6.07 8.32
CA SER A 170 -3.44 4.81 7.93
C SER A 170 -2.77 4.22 6.69
N TYR A 171 -1.87 3.26 6.87
CA TYR A 171 -1.15 2.57 5.81
C TYR A 171 -1.95 1.36 5.31
N PHE A 172 -3.14 1.66 4.76
CA PHE A 172 -4.09 0.73 4.17
C PHE A 172 -4.56 1.27 2.82
N THR A 173 -4.78 0.39 1.86
CA THR A 173 -5.22 0.76 0.50
C THR A 173 -6.67 1.22 0.47
N ALA A 174 -7.51 0.73 1.37
CA ALA A 174 -8.94 1.04 1.43
C ALA A 174 -9.48 0.97 2.87
N PRO A 175 -10.64 1.57 3.16
CA PRO A 175 -11.34 1.38 4.42
C PRO A 175 -11.66 -0.09 4.68
N GLY A 176 -11.55 -0.50 5.95
CA GLY A 176 -11.81 -1.86 6.38
C GLY A 176 -11.63 -2.02 7.88
N ARG A 177 -11.90 -3.22 8.40
CA ARG A 177 -11.88 -3.52 9.84
C ARG A 177 -10.57 -3.07 10.50
N PHE A 178 -9.43 -3.51 9.99
CA PHE A 178 -8.12 -3.17 10.58
C PHE A 178 -7.82 -1.67 10.58
N ALA A 179 -8.14 -0.97 9.48
CA ALA A 179 -7.98 0.47 9.41
C ALA A 179 -8.84 1.19 10.46
N THR A 180 -10.10 0.75 10.63
CA THR A 180 -11.02 1.30 11.63
C THR A 180 -10.56 1.02 13.06
N GLU A 181 -10.19 -0.23 13.36
CA GLU A 181 -9.70 -0.62 14.70
C GLU A 181 -8.42 0.16 15.08
N CYS A 182 -7.51 0.36 14.13
CA CYS A 182 -6.31 1.17 14.35
C CYS A 182 -6.67 2.65 14.59
N ALA A 183 -7.56 3.21 13.77
CA ALA A 183 -7.97 4.62 13.86
C ALA A 183 -8.59 4.97 15.22
N GLN A 184 -9.39 4.04 15.81
CA GLN A 184 -9.99 4.19 17.12
C GLN A 184 -8.98 4.33 18.27
N LYS A 185 -7.74 3.90 18.04
CA LYS A 185 -6.64 3.95 19.03
C LYS A 185 -5.78 5.21 18.91
N ALA A 186 -6.09 6.10 17.96
CA ALA A 186 -5.34 7.34 17.79
C ALA A 186 -5.63 8.31 18.96
N PRO A 187 -4.60 8.80 19.68
CA PRO A 187 -4.84 9.67 20.83
C PRO A 187 -5.25 11.10 20.44
N TRP A 188 -4.98 11.50 19.20
CA TRP A 188 -5.28 12.87 18.72
C TRP A 188 -6.08 12.83 17.41
N ILE A 189 -5.44 12.58 16.27
CA ILE A 189 -6.10 12.48 14.96
C ILE A 189 -5.76 11.16 14.27
N ALA A 190 -6.70 10.67 13.46
CA ALA A 190 -6.51 9.53 12.60
C ALA A 190 -6.75 9.94 11.15
N ALA A 191 -5.75 9.74 10.30
CA ALA A 191 -5.88 9.95 8.87
C ALA A 191 -6.68 8.81 8.21
N ALA A 192 -7.42 9.13 7.17
CA ALA A 192 -8.09 8.13 6.35
C ALA A 192 -7.08 7.23 5.62
N PRO A 193 -7.47 6.01 5.21
CA PRO A 193 -6.68 5.16 4.32
C PRO A 193 -6.29 5.87 3.03
N LEU A 194 -5.27 5.35 2.34
CA LEU A 194 -4.73 5.91 1.09
C LEU A 194 -5.81 6.09 0.02
N GLY A 195 -6.67 5.09 -0.12
CA GLY A 195 -7.91 5.14 -0.92
C GLY A 195 -7.66 5.56 -2.37
N THR A 196 -8.44 6.53 -2.82
CA THR A 196 -8.39 7.06 -4.19
C THR A 196 -7.45 8.27 -4.34
N HIS A 197 -6.48 8.46 -3.44
CA HIS A 197 -5.54 9.58 -3.58
C HIS A 197 -4.84 9.54 -4.96
N PRO A 198 -4.67 10.68 -5.64
CA PRO A 198 -4.07 10.72 -6.99
C PRO A 198 -2.74 9.99 -7.11
N SER A 199 -1.87 10.11 -6.10
CA SER A 199 -0.57 9.41 -6.06
C SER A 199 -0.71 7.89 -6.10
N MET A 200 -1.82 7.31 -5.65
CA MET A 200 -2.08 5.87 -5.72
C MET A 200 -2.28 5.40 -7.17
N ALA A 201 -3.06 6.14 -7.94
CA ALA A 201 -3.25 5.83 -9.36
C ALA A 201 -1.96 6.02 -10.16
N GLN A 202 -1.19 7.07 -9.87
CA GLN A 202 0.12 7.31 -10.47
C GLN A 202 1.10 6.18 -10.14
N LEU A 203 1.10 5.70 -8.90
CA LEU A 203 1.99 4.62 -8.47
C LEU A 203 1.64 3.29 -9.13
N LEU A 204 0.36 2.97 -9.30
CA LEU A 204 -0.09 1.78 -10.05
C LEU A 204 0.44 1.81 -11.50
N LEU A 205 0.33 2.96 -12.17
CA LEU A 205 0.87 3.12 -13.52
C LEU A 205 2.41 3.07 -13.56
N HIS A 206 3.08 3.64 -12.57
CA HIS A 206 4.53 3.56 -12.45
C HIS A 206 5.00 2.09 -12.32
N ARG A 207 4.36 1.29 -11.46
CA ARG A 207 4.65 -0.14 -11.32
C ARG A 207 4.37 -0.94 -12.59
N TYR A 208 3.31 -0.59 -13.31
CA TYR A 208 3.01 -1.16 -14.61
C TYR A 208 4.13 -0.87 -15.62
N ASP A 209 4.54 0.39 -15.75
CA ASP A 209 5.60 0.81 -16.69
C ASP A 209 6.95 0.17 -16.36
N GLU A 210 7.32 0.08 -15.06
CA GLU A 210 8.53 -0.63 -14.62
C GLU A 210 8.51 -2.11 -15.01
N ALA A 211 7.38 -2.79 -14.83
CA ALA A 211 7.25 -4.21 -15.18
C ALA A 211 7.40 -4.44 -16.69
N LEU A 212 6.84 -3.56 -17.52
CA LEU A 212 7.01 -3.61 -18.98
C LEU A 212 8.47 -3.40 -19.38
N ALA A 213 9.14 -2.40 -18.83
CA ALA A 213 10.54 -2.12 -19.12
C ALA A 213 11.46 -3.29 -18.72
N ASN A 214 11.18 -3.92 -17.58
CA ASN A 214 11.92 -5.09 -17.11
C ASN A 214 11.68 -6.33 -17.99
N ALA A 215 10.47 -6.52 -18.52
CA ALA A 215 10.16 -7.59 -19.45
C ALA A 215 10.92 -7.42 -20.77
N ALA A 216 10.87 -6.24 -21.37
CA ALA A 216 11.60 -5.92 -22.61
C ALA A 216 13.11 -6.12 -22.44
N SER A 217 13.68 -5.72 -21.31
CA SER A 217 15.12 -5.90 -21.02
C SER A 217 15.51 -7.39 -20.92
N ARG A 218 14.64 -8.23 -20.37
CA ARG A 218 14.87 -9.68 -20.28
C ARG A 218 14.82 -10.36 -21.64
N GLU A 219 13.90 -9.98 -22.51
CA GLU A 219 13.80 -10.50 -23.89
C GLU A 219 15.06 -10.17 -24.69
N LEU A 220 15.56 -8.92 -24.60
CA LEU A 220 16.79 -8.50 -25.25
C LEU A 220 18.04 -9.25 -24.73
N ALA A 221 18.08 -9.60 -23.45
CA ALA A 221 19.19 -10.34 -22.85
C ALA A 221 19.19 -11.84 -23.17
N SER A 222 18.04 -12.37 -23.65
CA SER A 222 17.87 -13.79 -24.02
C SER A 222 17.94 -14.06 -25.53
N ALA A 223 18.03 -13.03 -26.35
CA ALA A 223 18.17 -13.09 -27.80
C ALA A 223 19.64 -13.01 -28.23
#